data_a956c4f0a9e20c1c918cc6d3de33080e
#
_entry.id   a956c4f0a9e20c1c918cc6d3de33080e
#
_cell.length_a   1.000
_cell.length_b   1.000
_cell.length_c   1.000
_cell.angle_alpha   90.00
_cell.angle_beta   90.00
_cell.angle_gamma   90.00
#
_symmetry.space_group_name_H-M   'P 1'
#
loop_
_entity.id
_entity.type
_entity.pdbx_description
1 polymer ?
#
loop_
_entity_poly.entity_id
_entity_poly.type
_entity_poly.pdbx_seq_one_letter_code
_entity_poly.pdbx_strand_id
1 'polypeptide(L)'
;MSDVTAEGNQDVAIWISKKISAQWTPPIEIVRESNTPCWNPVLFYTNDNRLWFYYKYGTHPTTWSAARKYSDDHGLTWSTSEYLPAGLYGPIRAKPLVLTNGIVVSGTSVESYHNWAVWIERSTDHGKTFQKIGPITVPGNTTQHDSAQGTTHDFDWNRTHGIIQPSIVSLSKKHLRLYARSTARTGRIVIADSYDQGKTWTQGRPIQVLNPNSGIDASTLSDGRIVLVYNNTAEGRSPLNVAVSKDGEQFKMIYTLEDTPGGEFSYPNVIQSSDGLIHITYTWLRQRIKHVVLKP
;
A
#
# COMPACT_ATOMS: atom_id res chain seq x y z
N MET A 1 -31.32 0.19 12.32
CA MET A 1 -29.93 0.59 12.59
C MET A 1 -29.10 -0.33 11.72
N SER A 2 -28.47 0.19 10.69
CA SER A 2 -27.60 -0.61 9.83
C SER A 2 -26.38 -1.00 10.64
N ASP A 3 -26.17 -2.29 10.81
CA ASP A 3 -24.92 -2.80 11.37
C ASP A 3 -23.76 -2.25 10.54
N VAL A 4 -22.84 -1.56 11.21
CA VAL A 4 -21.63 -1.07 10.55
C VAL A 4 -20.84 -2.29 10.14
N THR A 5 -20.77 -2.53 8.84
CA THR A 5 -19.99 -3.64 8.29
C THR A 5 -18.54 -3.48 8.70
N ALA A 6 -18.03 -4.37 9.54
CA ALA A 6 -16.64 -4.37 9.96
C ALA A 6 -15.76 -4.97 8.86
N GLU A 7 -14.50 -4.51 8.80
CA GLU A 7 -13.47 -5.09 7.94
C GLU A 7 -13.40 -6.61 8.17
N GLY A 8 -13.48 -7.40 7.09
CA GLY A 8 -13.48 -8.87 7.15
C GLY A 8 -14.87 -9.50 7.23
N ASN A 9 -15.95 -8.74 7.29
CA ASN A 9 -17.29 -9.31 7.18
C ASN A 9 -17.56 -9.79 5.76
N GLN A 10 -18.35 -10.84 5.62
CA GLN A 10 -18.62 -11.54 4.34
C GLN A 10 -19.31 -10.67 3.28
N ASP A 11 -19.94 -9.57 3.69
CA ASP A 11 -20.65 -8.62 2.82
C ASP A 11 -19.80 -7.41 2.39
N VAL A 12 -18.51 -7.37 2.78
CA VAL A 12 -17.61 -6.27 2.38
C VAL A 12 -17.36 -6.31 0.88
N ALA A 13 -17.81 -5.26 0.19
CA ALA A 13 -17.57 -5.00 -1.22
C ALA A 13 -16.65 -3.80 -1.43
N ILE A 14 -16.18 -3.59 -2.65
CA ILE A 14 -15.40 -2.42 -3.01
C ILE A 14 -16.22 -1.50 -3.89
N TRP A 15 -16.17 -0.22 -3.55
CA TRP A 15 -16.91 0.85 -4.19
C TRP A 15 -15.96 1.87 -4.81
N ILE A 16 -16.36 2.48 -5.90
CA ILE A 16 -15.58 3.52 -6.59
C ILE A 16 -16.41 4.79 -6.73
N SER A 17 -15.77 5.94 -6.50
CA SER A 17 -16.29 7.27 -6.83
C SER A 17 -15.29 7.99 -7.71
N LYS A 18 -15.78 8.83 -8.60
CA LYS A 18 -14.95 9.69 -9.47
C LYS A 18 -15.10 11.14 -9.06
N LYS A 19 -14.01 11.88 -9.09
CA LYS A 19 -14.06 13.33 -8.94
C LYS A 19 -14.22 13.96 -10.31
N ILE A 20 -15.35 14.63 -10.54
CA ILE A 20 -15.64 15.37 -11.76
C ILE A 20 -15.71 16.86 -11.36
N SER A 21 -14.75 17.65 -11.88
CA SER A 21 -14.54 19.02 -11.45
C SER A 21 -14.33 19.13 -9.92
N ALA A 22 -15.23 19.73 -9.17
CA ALA A 22 -15.12 19.89 -7.72
C ALA A 22 -15.88 18.84 -6.90
N GLN A 23 -16.69 17.99 -7.56
CA GLN A 23 -17.63 17.08 -6.87
C GLN A 23 -17.24 15.61 -7.08
N TRP A 24 -17.53 14.79 -6.06
CA TRP A 24 -17.45 13.34 -6.15
C TRP A 24 -18.79 12.78 -6.62
N THR A 25 -18.75 11.81 -7.53
CA THR A 25 -19.93 11.03 -7.89
C THR A 25 -20.41 10.19 -6.72
N PRO A 26 -21.68 9.82 -6.67
CA PRO A 26 -22.12 8.74 -5.80
C PRO A 26 -21.25 7.50 -5.97
N PRO A 27 -20.94 6.76 -4.90
CA PRO A 27 -20.17 5.53 -5.02
C PRO A 27 -20.98 4.45 -5.76
N ILE A 28 -20.32 3.73 -6.66
CA ILE A 28 -20.88 2.55 -7.32
C ILE A 28 -20.09 1.32 -6.92
N GLU A 29 -20.77 0.19 -6.73
CA GLU A 29 -20.10 -1.08 -6.43
C GLU A 29 -19.34 -1.56 -7.66
N ILE A 30 -18.04 -1.83 -7.51
CA ILE A 30 -17.18 -2.32 -8.59
C ILE A 30 -16.95 -3.83 -8.50
N VAL A 31 -16.95 -4.37 -7.31
CA VAL A 31 -16.81 -5.81 -7.06
C VAL A 31 -17.41 -6.22 -5.71
N ARG A 32 -18.03 -7.36 -5.73
CA ARG A 32 -18.47 -8.13 -4.56
C ARG A 32 -18.19 -9.60 -4.84
N GLU A 33 -17.51 -10.26 -3.92
CA GLU A 33 -17.34 -11.71 -3.93
C GLU A 33 -18.45 -12.37 -3.09
N SER A 34 -18.96 -13.50 -3.54
CA SER A 34 -20.05 -14.19 -2.83
C SER A 34 -19.58 -14.72 -1.48
N ASN A 35 -20.20 -14.27 -0.39
CA ASN A 35 -19.90 -14.67 0.98
C ASN A 35 -18.42 -14.58 1.37
N THR A 36 -17.68 -13.66 0.74
CA THR A 36 -16.23 -13.52 0.92
C THR A 36 -15.85 -12.04 0.93
N PRO A 37 -15.21 -11.53 1.99
CA PRO A 37 -14.84 -10.13 2.06
C PRO A 37 -13.83 -9.75 0.99
N CYS A 38 -14.01 -8.56 0.43
CA CYS A 38 -13.06 -7.91 -0.47
C CYS A 38 -12.16 -6.93 0.31
N TRP A 39 -10.87 -6.84 -0.09
CA TRP A 39 -9.86 -6.07 0.64
C TRP A 39 -8.96 -5.28 -0.31
N ASN A 40 -8.33 -4.24 0.23
CA ASN A 40 -7.17 -3.53 -0.34
C ASN A 40 -7.30 -3.22 -1.83
N PRO A 41 -8.24 -2.35 -2.23
CA PRO A 41 -8.34 -1.91 -3.61
C PRO A 41 -7.14 -1.06 -4.01
N VAL A 42 -6.59 -1.31 -5.20
CA VAL A 42 -5.51 -0.51 -5.78
C VAL A 42 -5.82 -0.20 -7.24
N LEU A 43 -5.71 1.07 -7.60
CA LEU A 43 -5.87 1.57 -8.96
C LEU A 43 -4.55 2.13 -9.47
N PHE A 44 -4.20 1.84 -10.72
CA PHE A 44 -3.07 2.47 -11.42
C PHE A 44 -3.20 2.35 -12.93
N TYR A 45 -2.57 3.29 -13.63
CA TYR A 45 -2.44 3.24 -15.09
C TYR A 45 -1.12 2.60 -15.50
N THR A 46 -1.16 1.80 -16.56
CA THR A 46 0.02 1.40 -17.33
C THR A 46 0.25 2.35 -18.49
N ASN A 47 1.45 2.32 -19.11
CA ASN A 47 1.83 3.27 -20.17
C ASN A 47 1.02 3.11 -21.47
N ASP A 48 0.28 2.03 -21.62
CA ASP A 48 -0.69 1.77 -22.71
C ASP A 48 -2.08 2.34 -22.40
N ASN A 49 -2.19 3.22 -21.41
CA ASN A 49 -3.42 3.86 -20.93
C ASN A 49 -4.47 2.93 -20.36
N ARG A 50 -4.14 1.68 -20.08
CA ARG A 50 -5.03 0.77 -19.38
C ARG A 50 -5.06 1.09 -17.89
N LEU A 51 -6.26 1.27 -17.34
CA LEU A 51 -6.50 1.41 -15.91
C LEU A 51 -6.70 0.03 -15.30
N TRP A 52 -5.78 -0.40 -14.45
CA TRP A 52 -5.88 -1.62 -13.68
C TRP A 52 -6.51 -1.36 -12.32
N PHE A 53 -7.37 -2.28 -11.90
CA PHE A 53 -7.94 -2.37 -10.57
C PHE A 53 -7.63 -3.74 -9.98
N TYR A 54 -6.91 -3.74 -8.86
CA TYR A 54 -6.55 -4.95 -8.12
C TYR A 54 -7.26 -4.95 -6.78
N TYR A 55 -7.64 -6.12 -6.31
CA TYR A 55 -8.22 -6.33 -5.00
C TYR A 55 -7.84 -7.69 -4.44
N LYS A 56 -8.05 -7.89 -3.12
CA LYS A 56 -7.90 -9.16 -2.44
C LYS A 56 -9.27 -9.66 -2.03
N TYR A 57 -9.41 -10.95 -1.92
CA TYR A 57 -10.61 -11.60 -1.42
C TYR A 57 -10.22 -12.80 -0.56
N GLY A 58 -10.96 -13.05 0.52
CA GLY A 58 -10.67 -14.10 1.50
C GLY A 58 -11.06 -13.69 2.91
N THR A 59 -11.14 -14.62 3.81
CA THR A 59 -11.61 -14.38 5.18
C THR A 59 -10.60 -13.65 6.06
N HIS A 60 -9.31 -13.72 5.72
CA HIS A 60 -8.24 -13.11 6.52
C HIS A 60 -7.01 -12.80 5.65
N PRO A 61 -6.18 -11.78 6.00
CA PRO A 61 -4.94 -11.46 5.28
C PRO A 61 -3.94 -12.60 5.13
N THR A 62 -3.93 -13.56 6.04
CA THR A 62 -3.05 -14.74 5.95
C THR A 62 -3.52 -15.79 4.94
N THR A 63 -4.77 -15.72 4.50
CA THR A 63 -5.40 -16.74 3.63
C THR A 63 -6.04 -16.17 2.37
N TRP A 64 -6.00 -14.86 2.18
CA TRP A 64 -6.60 -14.23 1.00
C TRP A 64 -5.92 -14.62 -0.31
N SER A 65 -6.64 -14.46 -1.38
CA SER A 65 -6.17 -14.51 -2.77
C SER A 65 -6.37 -13.14 -3.40
N ALA A 66 -5.98 -13.00 -4.66
CA ALA A 66 -6.10 -11.74 -5.37
C ALA A 66 -6.80 -11.90 -6.71
N ALA A 67 -7.48 -10.83 -7.11
CA ALA A 67 -8.07 -10.70 -8.43
C ALA A 67 -7.88 -9.28 -8.95
N ARG A 68 -8.14 -9.11 -10.24
CA ARG A 68 -8.01 -7.82 -10.93
C ARG A 68 -9.08 -7.64 -11.99
N LYS A 69 -9.31 -6.40 -12.34
CA LYS A 69 -10.08 -5.96 -13.49
C LYS A 69 -9.30 -4.89 -14.25
N TYR A 70 -9.67 -4.62 -15.45
CA TYR A 70 -9.14 -3.48 -16.20
C TYR A 70 -10.24 -2.68 -16.87
N SER A 71 -9.89 -1.45 -17.20
CA SER A 71 -10.72 -0.53 -17.98
C SER A 71 -9.84 0.13 -19.05
N ASP A 72 -10.33 0.17 -20.27
CA ASP A 72 -9.69 0.85 -21.40
C ASP A 72 -10.37 2.21 -21.72
N ASP A 73 -11.37 2.60 -20.93
CA ASP A 73 -12.17 3.83 -21.07
C ASP A 73 -12.18 4.69 -19.80
N HIS A 74 -11.04 4.72 -19.08
CA HIS A 74 -10.86 5.51 -17.86
C HIS A 74 -11.84 5.17 -16.73
N GLY A 75 -12.20 3.90 -16.63
CA GLY A 75 -13.05 3.37 -15.57
C GLY A 75 -14.55 3.65 -15.79
N LEU A 76 -14.99 3.88 -17.02
CA LEU A 76 -16.42 3.92 -17.34
C LEU A 76 -16.99 2.50 -17.38
N THR A 77 -16.28 1.58 -18.02
CA THR A 77 -16.61 0.16 -18.01
C THR A 77 -15.42 -0.67 -17.51
N TRP A 78 -15.71 -1.85 -17.02
CA TRP A 78 -14.71 -2.75 -16.43
C TRP A 78 -14.85 -4.17 -16.99
N SER A 79 -13.72 -4.83 -17.20
CA SER A 79 -13.67 -6.24 -17.55
C SER A 79 -14.32 -7.11 -16.48
N THR A 80 -14.59 -8.37 -16.78
CA THR A 80 -14.82 -9.40 -15.76
C THR A 80 -13.61 -9.54 -14.83
N SER A 81 -13.81 -10.05 -13.62
CA SER A 81 -12.72 -10.33 -12.70
C SER A 81 -11.81 -11.44 -13.25
N GLU A 82 -10.51 -11.21 -13.19
CA GLU A 82 -9.48 -12.20 -13.46
C GLU A 82 -8.81 -12.55 -12.15
N TYR A 83 -8.96 -13.80 -11.72
CA TYR A 83 -8.33 -14.32 -10.51
C TYR A 83 -6.86 -14.62 -10.77
N LEU A 84 -5.98 -14.13 -9.90
CA LEU A 84 -4.54 -14.30 -10.08
C LEU A 84 -4.09 -15.73 -9.72
N PRO A 85 -3.04 -16.23 -10.37
CA PRO A 85 -2.41 -17.50 -9.98
C PRO A 85 -2.01 -17.52 -8.50
N ALA A 86 -2.05 -18.69 -7.89
CA ALA A 86 -1.65 -18.87 -6.50
C ALA A 86 -0.26 -18.31 -6.24
N GLY A 87 -0.13 -17.54 -5.15
CA GLY A 87 1.12 -16.90 -4.76
C GLY A 87 1.37 -15.54 -5.41
N LEU A 88 0.56 -15.08 -6.35
CA LEU A 88 0.56 -13.70 -6.84
C LEU A 88 -0.57 -12.91 -6.19
N TYR A 89 -0.25 -11.73 -5.70
CA TYR A 89 -1.21 -10.86 -5.02
C TYR A 89 -1.40 -9.50 -5.70
N GLY A 90 -0.53 -9.17 -6.68
CA GLY A 90 -0.50 -7.82 -7.22
C GLY A 90 -0.10 -6.79 -6.17
N PRO A 91 -0.36 -5.50 -6.42
CA PRO A 91 -0.11 -4.46 -5.43
C PRO A 91 -0.94 -4.72 -4.17
N ILE A 92 -0.27 -4.84 -3.02
CA ILE A 92 -0.95 -5.24 -1.80
C ILE A 92 -1.80 -4.10 -1.22
N ARG A 93 -1.36 -2.84 -1.37
CA ARG A 93 -2.07 -1.66 -0.88
C ARG A 93 -1.67 -0.37 -1.60
N ALA A 94 -0.37 -0.11 -1.72
CA ALA A 94 0.14 1.06 -2.42
C ALA A 94 0.17 0.82 -3.94
N LYS A 95 0.02 1.88 -4.71
CA LYS A 95 0.13 1.82 -6.16
C LYS A 95 1.49 1.28 -6.62
N PRO A 96 1.56 0.48 -7.68
CA PRO A 96 2.82 0.09 -8.31
C PRO A 96 3.56 1.30 -8.88
N LEU A 97 4.87 1.16 -9.01
CA LEU A 97 5.68 2.06 -9.82
C LEU A 97 5.68 1.56 -11.26
N VAL A 98 5.21 2.40 -12.20
CA VAL A 98 5.27 2.14 -13.63
C VAL A 98 6.42 2.94 -14.22
N LEU A 99 7.45 2.24 -14.72
CA LEU A 99 8.61 2.88 -15.31
C LEU A 99 8.34 3.36 -16.74
N THR A 100 9.12 4.31 -17.22
CA THR A 100 8.94 4.89 -18.58
C THR A 100 9.07 3.86 -19.71
N ASN A 101 9.76 2.76 -19.47
CA ASN A 101 9.88 1.64 -20.42
C ASN A 101 8.75 0.59 -20.29
N GLY A 102 7.70 0.87 -19.54
CA GLY A 102 6.53 0.00 -19.38
C GLY A 102 6.67 -1.10 -18.32
N ILE A 103 7.82 -1.20 -17.66
CA ILE A 103 7.99 -2.13 -16.54
C ILE A 103 7.11 -1.69 -15.38
N VAL A 104 6.34 -2.63 -14.83
CA VAL A 104 5.55 -2.43 -13.61
C VAL A 104 6.26 -3.11 -12.45
N VAL A 105 6.54 -2.35 -11.39
CA VAL A 105 7.15 -2.85 -10.15
C VAL A 105 6.12 -2.72 -9.04
N SER A 106 5.52 -3.83 -8.67
CA SER A 106 4.45 -3.90 -7.70
C SER A 106 4.96 -4.41 -6.36
N GLY A 107 4.68 -3.66 -5.31
CA GLY A 107 4.98 -4.07 -3.95
C GLY A 107 3.88 -4.94 -3.37
N THR A 108 4.23 -6.12 -2.90
CA THR A 108 3.32 -7.03 -2.24
C THR A 108 3.89 -7.49 -0.89
N SER A 109 3.10 -8.17 -0.09
CA SER A 109 3.55 -8.76 1.17
C SER A 109 2.85 -10.08 1.46
N VAL A 110 3.53 -10.91 2.23
CA VAL A 110 2.98 -12.14 2.80
C VAL A 110 2.92 -11.94 4.31
N GLU A 111 1.73 -12.07 4.84
CA GLU A 111 1.42 -11.93 6.25
C GLU A 111 1.19 -13.32 6.83
N SER A 112 2.22 -13.91 7.45
CA SER A 112 2.08 -15.17 8.18
C SER A 112 1.80 -14.88 9.66
N TYR A 113 1.51 -15.91 10.43
CA TYR A 113 1.15 -15.78 11.86
C TYR A 113 2.23 -15.11 12.72
N HIS A 114 3.51 -15.25 12.35
CA HIS A 114 4.62 -14.78 13.18
C HIS A 114 5.62 -13.89 12.43
N ASN A 115 5.59 -13.93 11.10
CA ASN A 115 6.55 -13.21 10.28
C ASN A 115 5.86 -12.54 9.09
N TRP A 116 6.24 -11.30 8.86
CA TRP A 116 5.82 -10.53 7.69
C TRP A 116 7.00 -10.28 6.77
N ALA A 117 6.80 -10.48 5.49
CA ALA A 117 7.83 -10.25 4.48
C ALA A 117 7.26 -9.52 3.28
N VAL A 118 8.03 -8.55 2.78
CA VAL A 118 7.76 -7.88 1.52
C VAL A 118 8.25 -8.74 0.37
N TRP A 119 7.48 -8.74 -0.72
CA TRP A 119 7.85 -9.29 -2.01
C TRP A 119 7.61 -8.24 -3.09
N ILE A 120 8.26 -8.42 -4.21
CA ILE A 120 8.04 -7.61 -5.40
C ILE A 120 7.47 -8.52 -6.49
N GLU A 121 6.42 -8.04 -7.14
CA GLU A 121 5.88 -8.64 -8.35
C GLU A 121 6.19 -7.70 -9.50
N ARG A 122 7.09 -8.14 -10.38
CA ARG A 122 7.63 -7.35 -11.48
C ARG A 122 7.11 -7.85 -12.81
N SER A 123 6.59 -6.94 -13.63
CA SER A 123 6.10 -7.21 -14.97
C SER A 123 6.91 -6.45 -16.02
N THR A 124 7.13 -7.08 -17.19
CA THR A 124 7.76 -6.46 -18.36
C THR A 124 6.82 -6.35 -19.56
N ASP A 125 5.55 -6.69 -19.36
CA ASP A 125 4.51 -6.76 -20.38
C ASP A 125 3.28 -5.93 -20.03
N HIS A 126 3.50 -4.74 -19.43
CA HIS A 126 2.46 -3.80 -19.01
C HIS A 126 1.47 -4.37 -17.96
N GLY A 127 1.99 -5.21 -17.05
CA GLY A 127 1.18 -5.76 -15.96
C GLY A 127 0.34 -6.98 -16.33
N LYS A 128 0.60 -7.62 -17.47
CA LYS A 128 -0.13 -8.82 -17.88
C LYS A 128 0.34 -10.04 -17.09
N THR A 129 1.67 -10.25 -17.02
CA THR A 129 2.28 -11.33 -16.25
C THR A 129 3.30 -10.78 -15.26
N PHE A 130 3.58 -11.53 -14.20
CA PHE A 130 4.47 -11.10 -13.13
C PHE A 130 5.48 -12.18 -12.75
N GLN A 131 6.70 -11.74 -12.47
CA GLN A 131 7.71 -12.51 -11.77
C GLN A 131 7.74 -12.07 -10.31
N LYS A 132 7.68 -13.01 -9.37
CA LYS A 132 7.79 -12.75 -7.93
C LYS A 132 9.25 -12.78 -7.48
N ILE A 133 9.68 -11.76 -6.75
CA ILE A 133 11.05 -11.51 -6.30
C ILE A 133 11.03 -11.23 -4.80
N GLY A 134 11.93 -11.86 -4.06
CA GLY A 134 12.03 -11.72 -2.61
C GLY A 134 12.27 -13.08 -1.92
N PRO A 135 12.06 -13.19 -0.61
CA PRO A 135 11.51 -12.16 0.29
C PRO A 135 12.52 -11.05 0.60
N ILE A 136 11.98 -9.84 0.84
CA ILE A 136 12.74 -8.73 1.42
C ILE A 136 12.37 -8.67 2.89
N THR A 137 13.36 -8.84 3.75
CA THR A 137 13.21 -8.92 5.21
C THR A 137 14.09 -7.89 5.91
N VAL A 138 13.89 -7.69 7.20
CA VAL A 138 14.76 -6.86 8.05
C VAL A 138 15.72 -7.72 8.88
N PRO A 139 16.93 -7.23 9.21
CA PRO A 139 17.83 -7.92 10.13
C PRO A 139 17.17 -8.18 11.49
N GLY A 140 17.54 -9.27 12.15
CA GLY A 140 16.95 -9.69 13.42
C GLY A 140 15.65 -10.48 13.29
N ASN A 141 15.24 -10.75 12.04
CA ASN A 141 14.16 -11.68 11.71
C ASN A 141 14.60 -13.15 11.80
N THR A 142 15.72 -13.41 12.46
CA THR A 142 16.09 -14.79 12.80
C THR A 142 15.10 -15.31 13.80
N THR A 143 14.46 -16.36 13.43
CA THR A 143 13.62 -17.23 14.21
C THR A 143 14.23 -17.55 15.59
N GLN A 144 14.17 -16.62 16.54
CA GLN A 144 13.99 -17.09 17.87
C GLN A 144 12.55 -17.62 17.87
N HIS A 145 12.45 -18.92 17.68
CA HIS A 145 11.33 -19.69 18.15
C HIS A 145 11.26 -19.39 19.64
N ASP A 146 10.50 -18.35 20.03
CA ASP A 146 9.90 -18.38 21.32
C ASP A 146 9.03 -19.63 21.27
N SER A 147 9.48 -20.67 21.94
CA SER A 147 8.78 -21.93 22.15
C SER A 147 7.58 -21.71 23.07
N ALA A 148 6.80 -20.67 22.83
CA ALA A 148 5.49 -20.51 23.38
C ALA A 148 4.62 -21.52 22.63
N GLN A 149 4.34 -22.63 23.25
CA GLN A 149 3.26 -23.56 22.94
C GLN A 149 1.93 -22.80 22.99
N GLY A 150 1.69 -21.93 22.01
CA GLY A 150 0.41 -21.29 21.75
C GLY A 150 -0.28 -22.03 20.63
N THR A 151 -1.51 -22.40 20.84
CA THR A 151 -2.39 -22.95 19.81
C THR A 151 -2.48 -21.96 18.65
N THR A 152 -2.61 -22.44 17.44
CA THR A 152 -2.59 -21.75 16.14
C THR A 152 -3.65 -20.63 15.96
N HIS A 153 -4.33 -20.20 17.00
CA HIS A 153 -5.42 -19.23 16.96
C HIS A 153 -5.09 -17.86 17.57
N ASP A 154 -3.96 -17.69 18.27
CA ASP A 154 -3.60 -16.41 18.87
C ASP A 154 -2.65 -15.65 17.95
N PHE A 155 -3.21 -14.92 17.00
CA PHE A 155 -2.47 -13.96 16.19
C PHE A 155 -2.13 -12.75 17.06
N ASP A 156 -0.92 -12.73 17.63
CA ASP A 156 -0.44 -11.59 18.43
C ASP A 156 0.33 -10.62 17.54
N TRP A 157 -0.32 -9.54 17.15
CA TRP A 157 0.27 -8.45 16.37
C TRP A 157 1.51 -7.83 17.02
N ASN A 158 1.65 -7.92 18.34
CA ASN A 158 2.78 -7.39 19.09
C ASN A 158 4.02 -8.31 19.02
N ARG A 159 3.82 -9.59 18.75
CA ARG A 159 4.91 -10.58 18.62
C ARG A 159 5.33 -10.78 17.18
N THR A 160 4.52 -10.38 16.22
CA THR A 160 4.86 -10.47 14.79
C THR A 160 6.04 -9.56 14.47
N HIS A 161 7.00 -10.09 13.73
CA HIS A 161 8.15 -9.33 13.26
C HIS A 161 8.12 -9.21 11.75
N GLY A 162 8.57 -8.07 11.22
CA GLY A 162 8.77 -7.88 9.80
C GLY A 162 8.16 -6.61 9.22
N ILE A 163 7.99 -6.65 7.90
CA ILE A 163 7.56 -5.51 7.10
C ILE A 163 6.52 -5.92 6.06
N ILE A 164 5.56 -5.03 5.82
CA ILE A 164 4.49 -5.23 4.84
C ILE A 164 4.15 -3.95 4.09
N GLN A 165 3.26 -4.07 3.10
CA GLN A 165 2.60 -2.96 2.42
C GLN A 165 3.58 -1.92 1.87
N PRO A 166 4.56 -2.34 1.05
CA PRO A 166 5.57 -1.42 0.54
C PRO A 166 4.98 -0.43 -0.47
N SER A 167 5.43 0.82 -0.39
CA SER A 167 5.25 1.86 -1.39
C SER A 167 6.57 2.08 -2.12
N ILE A 168 6.57 2.05 -3.46
CA ILE A 168 7.78 2.07 -4.27
C ILE A 168 7.88 3.39 -5.02
N VAL A 169 9.05 4.02 -4.96
CA VAL A 169 9.37 5.27 -5.65
C VAL A 169 10.62 5.14 -6.50
N SER A 170 10.77 6.02 -7.47
CA SER A 170 11.99 6.18 -8.25
C SER A 170 12.83 7.33 -7.71
N LEU A 171 14.06 7.06 -7.30
CA LEU A 171 15.06 8.08 -6.94
C LEU A 171 15.89 8.51 -8.16
N SER A 172 16.02 7.62 -9.14
CA SER A 172 16.62 7.90 -10.44
C SER A 172 16.18 6.84 -11.46
N LYS A 173 16.60 6.95 -12.72
CA LYS A 173 16.28 5.99 -13.79
C LYS A 173 16.60 4.52 -13.45
N LYS A 174 17.58 4.29 -12.57
CA LYS A 174 18.01 2.93 -12.16
C LYS A 174 17.80 2.64 -10.68
N HIS A 175 17.65 3.69 -9.85
CA HIS A 175 17.55 3.55 -8.41
C HIS A 175 16.08 3.64 -7.98
N LEU A 176 15.54 2.52 -7.54
CA LEU A 176 14.22 2.41 -6.93
C LEU A 176 14.38 2.20 -5.43
N ARG A 177 13.45 2.75 -4.66
CA ARG A 177 13.38 2.54 -3.21
C ARG A 177 11.96 2.16 -2.82
N LEU A 178 11.83 1.18 -1.97
CA LEU A 178 10.59 0.90 -1.27
C LEU A 178 10.62 1.49 0.14
N TYR A 179 9.47 1.91 0.60
CA TYR A 179 9.17 2.26 2.00
C TYR A 179 8.13 1.28 2.49
N ALA A 180 8.41 0.58 3.58
CA ALA A 180 7.52 -0.43 4.12
C ALA A 180 7.05 -0.07 5.53
N ARG A 181 5.77 -0.35 5.78
CA ARG A 181 5.20 -0.43 7.12
C ARG A 181 5.91 -1.54 7.88
N SER A 182 6.27 -1.27 9.12
CA SER A 182 6.88 -2.25 10.00
C SER A 182 5.97 -2.60 11.18
N THR A 183 6.26 -3.70 11.84
CA THR A 183 5.63 -4.04 13.11
C THR A 183 6.07 -3.07 14.22
N ALA A 184 5.30 -3.00 15.30
CA ALA A 184 5.62 -2.17 16.48
C ALA A 184 7.02 -2.48 17.06
N ARG A 185 7.48 -3.72 16.92
CA ARG A 185 8.82 -4.14 17.36
C ARG A 185 9.94 -3.40 16.63
N THR A 186 9.77 -3.07 15.36
CA THR A 186 10.70 -2.23 14.60
C THR A 186 10.43 -0.75 14.84
N GLY A 187 9.15 -0.35 14.89
CA GLY A 187 8.69 1.00 15.21
C GLY A 187 9.15 2.10 14.25
N ARG A 188 9.69 1.74 13.09
CA ARG A 188 10.28 2.64 12.10
C ARG A 188 9.88 2.26 10.69
N ILE A 189 9.79 3.23 9.80
CA ILE A 189 9.71 2.92 8.37
C ILE A 189 10.99 2.20 7.95
N VAL A 190 10.82 1.12 7.19
CA VAL A 190 11.92 0.32 6.63
C VAL A 190 12.04 0.61 5.14
N ILE A 191 13.26 0.77 4.67
CA ILE A 191 13.56 0.93 3.26
C ILE A 191 14.38 -0.24 2.73
N ALA A 192 14.25 -0.52 1.44
CA ALA A 192 15.16 -1.35 0.66
C ALA A 192 15.33 -0.75 -0.74
N ASP A 193 16.47 -0.98 -1.34
CA ASP A 193 16.88 -0.36 -2.60
C ASP A 193 17.08 -1.38 -3.71
N SER A 194 16.76 -1.00 -4.93
CA SER A 194 17.06 -1.72 -6.16
C SER A 194 17.77 -0.79 -7.14
N TYR A 195 18.84 -1.29 -7.77
CA TYR A 195 19.65 -0.55 -8.75
C TYR A 195 19.54 -1.10 -10.18
N ASP A 196 18.60 -2.04 -10.39
CA ASP A 196 18.42 -2.79 -11.63
C ASP A 196 16.95 -2.87 -12.09
N GLN A 197 16.18 -1.80 -11.81
CA GLN A 197 14.77 -1.68 -12.14
C GLN A 197 13.89 -2.75 -11.48
N GLY A 198 14.18 -3.07 -10.23
CA GLY A 198 13.38 -3.96 -9.39
C GLY A 198 13.66 -5.45 -9.57
N LYS A 199 14.75 -5.85 -10.25
CA LYS A 199 15.12 -7.27 -10.41
C LYS A 199 15.74 -7.85 -9.14
N THR A 200 16.55 -7.04 -8.44
CA THR A 200 17.12 -7.40 -7.15
C THR A 200 16.96 -6.28 -6.14
N TRP A 201 16.95 -6.62 -4.87
CA TRP A 201 16.71 -5.69 -3.78
C TRP A 201 17.68 -5.94 -2.63
N THR A 202 18.09 -4.87 -1.97
CA THR A 202 18.85 -4.98 -0.73
C THR A 202 17.99 -5.56 0.39
N GLN A 203 18.60 -6.03 1.46
CA GLN A 203 17.89 -6.28 2.72
C GLN A 203 17.28 -4.99 3.23
N GLY A 204 16.13 -5.10 3.91
CA GLY A 204 15.46 -3.96 4.53
C GLY A 204 16.27 -3.39 5.68
N ARG A 205 16.26 -2.07 5.82
CA ARG A 205 16.85 -1.35 6.96
C ARG A 205 15.92 -0.24 7.45
N PRO A 206 15.81 -0.04 8.77
CA PRO A 206 15.00 1.05 9.31
C PRO A 206 15.66 2.40 9.05
N ILE A 207 14.84 3.45 8.89
CA ILE A 207 15.25 4.86 8.86
C ILE A 207 14.74 5.60 10.09
N GLN A 208 15.13 6.87 10.27
CA GLN A 208 14.78 7.67 11.46
C GLN A 208 13.33 8.22 11.43
N VAL A 209 12.43 7.57 10.71
CA VAL A 209 11.01 7.95 10.62
C VAL A 209 10.17 6.94 11.39
N LEU A 210 9.35 7.43 12.31
CA LEU A 210 8.47 6.59 13.12
C LEU A 210 7.43 5.87 12.28
N ASN A 211 7.06 4.66 12.71
CA ASN A 211 5.91 3.93 12.19
C ASN A 211 5.26 3.09 13.29
N PRO A 212 4.04 3.44 13.71
CA PRO A 212 3.33 2.74 14.78
C PRO A 212 2.59 1.50 14.24
N ASN A 213 3.20 0.76 13.32
CA ASN A 213 2.50 -0.31 12.61
C ASN A 213 1.28 0.20 11.82
N SER A 214 1.44 1.27 11.09
CA SER A 214 0.41 1.87 10.24
C SER A 214 0.81 1.93 8.77
N GLY A 215 -0.20 1.90 7.89
CA GLY A 215 0.01 2.03 6.44
C GLY A 215 0.58 3.40 6.08
N ILE A 216 1.48 3.42 5.11
CA ILE A 216 2.13 4.62 4.57
C ILE A 216 1.97 4.66 3.06
N ASP A 217 2.13 5.81 2.45
CA ASP A 217 2.34 5.89 1.00
C ASP A 217 3.32 7.00 0.65
N ALA A 218 4.08 6.78 -0.44
CA ALA A 218 5.07 7.73 -0.94
C ALA A 218 4.92 7.93 -2.45
N SER A 219 5.42 9.05 -2.94
CA SER A 219 5.47 9.34 -4.37
C SER A 219 6.66 10.22 -4.71
N THR A 220 7.28 9.99 -5.86
CA THR A 220 8.25 10.94 -6.42
C THR A 220 7.49 12.10 -7.03
N LEU A 221 7.85 13.32 -6.63
CA LEU A 221 7.32 14.54 -7.21
C LEU A 221 8.05 14.90 -8.51
N SER A 222 7.44 15.75 -9.32
CA SER A 222 8.00 16.21 -10.60
C SER A 222 9.35 16.96 -10.47
N ASP A 223 9.62 17.53 -9.28
CA ASP A 223 10.88 18.19 -8.94
C ASP A 223 11.95 17.24 -8.35
N GLY A 224 11.64 15.94 -8.29
CA GLY A 224 12.54 14.90 -7.79
C GLY A 224 12.48 14.67 -6.29
N ARG A 225 11.79 15.49 -5.51
CA ARG A 225 11.56 15.23 -4.08
C ARG A 225 10.65 14.02 -3.90
N ILE A 226 10.79 13.35 -2.77
CA ILE A 226 9.87 12.28 -2.34
C ILE A 226 8.91 12.87 -1.32
N VAL A 227 7.62 12.74 -1.57
CA VAL A 227 6.57 12.99 -0.58
C VAL A 227 6.21 11.69 0.11
N LEU A 228 6.05 11.74 1.43
CA LEU A 228 5.66 10.63 2.30
C LEU A 228 4.47 11.06 3.14
N VAL A 229 3.43 10.21 3.20
CA VAL A 229 2.28 10.38 4.11
C VAL A 229 2.27 9.22 5.10
N TYR A 230 2.28 9.55 6.40
CA TYR A 230 2.51 8.58 7.46
C TYR A 230 2.02 9.09 8.82
N ASN A 231 1.94 8.22 9.80
CA ASN A 231 1.68 8.61 11.19
C ASN A 231 3.02 8.80 11.92
N ASN A 232 3.33 10.05 12.29
CA ASN A 232 4.58 10.40 13.01
C ASN A 232 4.39 10.21 14.52
N THR A 233 4.21 8.99 14.93
CA THR A 233 4.02 8.60 16.33
C THR A 233 4.60 7.21 16.58
N ALA A 234 4.84 6.86 17.81
CA ALA A 234 5.23 5.50 18.20
C ALA A 234 4.03 4.57 18.33
N GLU A 235 2.83 5.11 18.62
CA GLU A 235 1.62 4.34 18.87
C GLU A 235 0.39 5.04 18.26
N GLY A 236 -0.65 4.25 17.94
CA GLY A 236 -1.91 4.76 17.41
C GLY A 236 -1.82 5.22 15.96
N ARG A 237 -2.79 6.03 15.54
CA ARG A 237 -2.91 6.51 14.15
C ARG A 237 -3.21 8.01 14.06
N SER A 238 -2.83 8.75 15.08
CA SER A 238 -2.82 10.21 15.13
C SER A 238 -1.51 10.66 15.76
N PRO A 239 -0.82 11.65 15.19
CA PRO A 239 -1.19 12.46 14.01
C PRO A 239 -1.00 11.73 12.67
N LEU A 240 -1.60 12.27 11.58
CA LEU A 240 -1.31 11.94 10.19
C LEU A 240 -0.57 13.10 9.55
N ASN A 241 0.61 12.84 9.03
CA ASN A 241 1.56 13.86 8.60
C ASN A 241 1.97 13.70 7.14
N VAL A 242 2.42 14.80 6.55
CA VAL A 242 3.11 14.86 5.26
C VAL A 242 4.54 15.31 5.48
N ALA A 243 5.47 14.57 4.94
CA ALA A 243 6.88 14.93 4.93
C ALA A 243 7.47 14.87 3.53
N VAL A 244 8.54 15.59 3.30
CA VAL A 244 9.29 15.58 2.04
C VAL A 244 10.76 15.30 2.28
N SER A 245 11.39 14.66 1.29
CA SER A 245 12.82 14.37 1.29
C SER A 245 13.43 14.65 -0.08
N LYS A 246 14.69 15.09 -0.11
CA LYS A 246 15.49 15.26 -1.35
C LYS A 246 16.29 14.01 -1.69
N ASP A 247 16.67 13.24 -0.67
CA ASP A 247 17.52 12.04 -0.77
C ASP A 247 16.73 10.75 -0.57
N GLY A 248 15.42 10.86 -0.26
CA GLY A 248 14.54 9.73 0.04
C GLY A 248 14.81 9.08 1.40
N GLU A 249 15.64 9.66 2.26
CA GLU A 249 16.00 9.09 3.58
C GLU A 249 15.81 10.09 4.72
N GLN A 250 16.26 11.33 4.54
CA GLN A 250 16.09 12.42 5.49
C GLN A 250 14.76 13.13 5.19
N PHE A 251 13.74 12.89 5.98
CA PHE A 251 12.41 13.46 5.81
C PHE A 251 12.20 14.67 6.72
N LYS A 252 11.75 15.78 6.12
CA LYS A 252 11.29 16.97 6.85
C LYS A 252 9.76 16.98 6.81
N MET A 253 9.12 16.95 7.97
CA MET A 253 7.67 17.14 8.09
C MET A 253 7.32 18.56 7.63
N ILE A 254 6.33 18.68 6.76
CA ILE A 254 5.89 19.94 6.17
C ILE A 254 4.44 20.27 6.50
N TYR A 255 3.61 19.26 6.81
CA TYR A 255 2.21 19.48 7.08
C TYR A 255 1.63 18.38 7.99
N THR A 256 0.70 18.76 8.86
CA THR A 256 -0.13 17.85 9.65
C THR A 256 -1.55 17.86 9.08
N LEU A 257 -1.98 16.72 8.57
CA LEU A 257 -3.32 16.56 8.00
C LEU A 257 -4.38 16.45 9.09
N GLU A 258 -4.07 15.70 10.13
CA GLU A 258 -4.92 15.42 11.29
C GLU A 258 -4.06 15.24 12.54
N ASP A 259 -4.56 15.71 13.69
CA ASP A 259 -3.84 15.62 14.97
C ASP A 259 -4.76 15.39 16.20
N THR A 260 -6.02 15.04 15.96
CA THR A 260 -6.95 14.77 17.07
C THR A 260 -6.45 13.61 17.93
N PRO A 261 -6.20 13.80 19.24
CA PRO A 261 -5.77 12.74 20.12
C PRO A 261 -6.73 11.56 20.13
N GLY A 262 -6.21 10.34 20.01
CA GLY A 262 -7.01 9.11 19.94
C GLY A 262 -7.78 8.92 18.64
N GLY A 263 -7.65 9.84 17.68
CA GLY A 263 -8.25 9.72 16.37
C GLY A 263 -7.61 8.60 15.54
N GLU A 264 -8.36 8.00 14.64
CA GLU A 264 -7.84 7.03 13.68
C GLU A 264 -7.83 7.62 12.27
N PHE A 265 -6.62 7.96 11.79
CA PHE A 265 -6.34 8.49 10.47
C PHE A 265 -5.32 7.61 9.79
N SER A 266 -5.76 6.79 8.85
CA SER A 266 -4.96 5.66 8.39
C SER A 266 -5.08 5.41 6.89
N TYR A 267 -4.23 4.53 6.39
CA TYR A 267 -4.20 4.06 5.02
C TYR A 267 -4.13 5.20 3.98
N PRO A 268 -3.17 6.13 4.10
CA PRO A 268 -3.04 7.21 3.13
C PRO A 268 -2.66 6.67 1.75
N ASN A 269 -3.12 7.38 0.72
CA ASN A 269 -2.63 7.28 -0.65
C ASN A 269 -2.22 8.68 -1.12
N VAL A 270 -1.11 8.80 -1.84
CA VAL A 270 -0.60 10.07 -2.35
C VAL A 270 -0.19 9.95 -3.82
N ILE A 271 -0.63 10.89 -4.63
CA ILE A 271 -0.21 11.05 -6.01
C ILE A 271 0.07 12.53 -6.29
N GLN A 272 0.88 12.81 -7.31
CA GLN A 272 0.93 14.11 -7.95
C GLN A 272 0.23 14.03 -9.29
N SER A 273 -0.74 14.91 -9.52
CA SER A 273 -1.46 15.03 -10.78
C SER A 273 -0.66 15.84 -11.82
N SER A 274 -1.11 15.82 -13.08
CA SER A 274 -0.44 16.50 -14.18
C SER A 274 -0.42 18.03 -14.05
N ASP A 275 -1.32 18.62 -13.26
CA ASP A 275 -1.31 20.04 -12.90
C ASP A 275 -0.32 20.39 -11.77
N GLY A 276 0.44 19.40 -11.29
CA GLY A 276 1.45 19.54 -10.25
C GLY A 276 0.91 19.46 -8.82
N LEU A 277 -0.41 19.36 -8.63
CA LEU A 277 -1.00 19.29 -7.29
C LEU A 277 -0.78 17.91 -6.66
N ILE A 278 -0.61 17.89 -5.35
CA ILE A 278 -0.48 16.66 -4.56
C ILE A 278 -1.85 16.29 -4.01
N HIS A 279 -2.37 15.15 -4.42
CA HIS A 279 -3.64 14.62 -3.94
C HIS A 279 -3.38 13.54 -2.91
N ILE A 280 -4.01 13.65 -1.76
CA ILE A 280 -3.91 12.70 -0.65
C ILE A 280 -5.30 12.24 -0.29
N THR A 281 -5.51 10.92 -0.21
CA THR A 281 -6.73 10.32 0.35
C THR A 281 -6.36 9.45 1.52
N TYR A 282 -7.22 9.38 2.54
CA TYR A 282 -7.02 8.54 3.72
C TYR A 282 -8.32 8.23 4.43
N THR A 283 -8.31 7.18 5.23
CA THR A 283 -9.42 6.83 6.13
C THR A 283 -9.48 7.84 7.26
N TRP A 284 -10.64 8.47 7.43
CA TRP A 284 -10.92 9.42 8.49
C TRP A 284 -11.88 8.81 9.50
N LEU A 285 -11.37 8.54 10.72
CA LEU A 285 -12.11 7.97 11.86
C LEU A 285 -12.90 6.68 11.53
N ARG A 286 -12.43 5.89 10.54
CA ARG A 286 -13.14 4.71 10.00
C ARG A 286 -14.57 4.97 9.51
N GLN A 287 -14.93 6.23 9.30
CA GLN A 287 -16.27 6.63 8.90
C GLN A 287 -16.37 7.03 7.43
N ARG A 288 -15.29 7.57 6.88
CA ARG A 288 -15.24 8.07 5.49
C ARG A 288 -13.82 8.11 4.94
N ILE A 289 -13.72 8.29 3.63
CA ILE A 289 -12.47 8.68 2.97
C ILE A 289 -12.42 10.20 2.87
N LYS A 290 -11.33 10.81 3.35
CA LYS A 290 -11.06 12.24 3.20
C LYS A 290 -10.08 12.46 2.08
N HIS A 291 -10.28 13.52 1.28
CA HIS A 291 -9.40 13.93 0.19
C HIS A 291 -8.89 15.33 0.47
N VAL A 292 -7.58 15.48 0.41
CA VAL A 292 -6.87 16.76 0.60
C VAL A 292 -6.00 17.02 -0.62
N VAL A 293 -5.90 18.29 -1.01
CA VAL A 293 -5.06 18.76 -2.11
C VAL A 293 -4.06 19.78 -1.57
N LEU A 294 -2.78 19.54 -1.84
CA LEU A 294 -1.69 20.43 -1.45
C LEU A 294 -0.96 20.95 -2.70
N LYS A 295 -0.44 22.16 -2.61
CA LYS A 295 0.55 22.67 -3.57
C LYS A 295 1.94 22.21 -3.09
N PRO A 296 2.83 21.72 -4.00
CA PRO A 296 4.17 21.29 -3.66
C PRO A 296 5.09 22.43 -3.22
#